data_0797358da6e380d774eb6b8b9b9f2f8b
#
_entry.id   0797358da6e380d774eb6b8b9b9f2f8b
#
_cell.length_a   1.000
_cell.length_b   1.000
_cell.length_c   1.000
_cell.angle_alpha   90.00
_cell.angle_beta   90.00
_cell.angle_gamma   90.00
#
_symmetry.space_group_name_H-M   'P 1'
#
loop_
_entity.id
_entity.type
_entity.pdbx_description
1 polymer ?
#
loop_
_entity_poly.entity_id
_entity_poly.type
_entity_poly.pdbx_seq_one_letter_code
_entity_poly.pdbx_strand_id
1 'polypeptide(L)'
;REQIFNIYHHFIGENIASYFKMALGDRSRRTFLNVMNRPKRYLSRESLGSEEVSFEELRNFYCDKSWMLDRIDQLDVDLRILNRMTPYGAIQYLKKSMGYVDFLKEYAEQNKRNAEDLFEILYQIESQAKEFKTLEEWLDYREEYTISLKILQQKMDRTAGSGIQL
;
A
#
# COMPACT_ATOMS: atom_id res chain seq x y z
N ARG A 1 -7.56 -22.74 -15.44
CA ARG A 1 -6.89 -21.59 -16.08
C ARG A 1 -6.03 -20.85 -15.05
N GLU A 2 -4.74 -20.79 -15.31
CA GLU A 2 -3.81 -20.16 -14.40
C GLU A 2 -3.82 -18.64 -14.56
N GLN A 3 -3.81 -17.95 -13.43
CA GLN A 3 -3.64 -16.50 -13.35
C GLN A 3 -2.19 -16.21 -12.97
N ILE A 4 -1.57 -15.26 -13.64
CA ILE A 4 -0.24 -14.81 -13.27
C ILE A 4 -0.36 -13.98 -12.00
N PHE A 5 0.37 -14.37 -10.97
CA PHE A 5 0.39 -13.62 -9.71
C PHE A 5 1.13 -12.30 -9.87
N ASN A 6 0.46 -11.19 -9.53
CA ASN A 6 1.08 -9.88 -9.49
C ASN A 6 1.31 -9.49 -8.03
N ILE A 7 2.56 -9.54 -7.60
CA ILE A 7 2.95 -9.23 -6.21
C ILE A 7 2.55 -7.81 -5.83
N TYR A 8 2.54 -6.87 -6.78
CA TYR A 8 2.19 -5.47 -6.52
C TYR A 8 0.69 -5.25 -6.36
N HIS A 9 -0.14 -6.20 -6.75
CA HIS A 9 -1.58 -6.20 -6.52
C HIS A 9 -2.00 -6.98 -5.27
N HIS A 10 -1.07 -7.67 -4.63
CA HIS A 10 -1.30 -8.18 -3.28
C HIS A 10 -1.56 -7.00 -2.36
N PHE A 11 -2.34 -7.19 -1.27
CA PHE A 11 -2.69 -6.05 -0.40
C PHE A 11 -1.45 -5.32 0.15
N ILE A 12 -0.35 -6.03 0.37
CA ILE A 12 0.91 -5.42 0.83
C ILE A 12 1.43 -4.44 -0.24
N GLY A 13 1.46 -4.85 -1.50
CA GLY A 13 1.85 -3.99 -2.60
C GLY A 13 0.92 -2.80 -2.76
N GLU A 14 -0.39 -3.02 -2.63
CA GLU A 14 -1.38 -1.95 -2.67
C GLU A 14 -1.21 -0.95 -1.52
N ASN A 15 -0.95 -1.45 -0.32
CA ASN A 15 -0.72 -0.58 0.85
C ASN A 15 0.53 0.28 0.67
N ILE A 16 1.63 -0.31 0.21
CA ILE A 16 2.87 0.43 -0.04
C ILE A 16 2.64 1.50 -1.10
N ALA A 17 2.00 1.14 -2.21
CA ALA A 17 1.68 2.09 -3.27
C ALA A 17 0.80 3.24 -2.75
N SER A 18 -0.18 2.95 -1.92
CA SER A 18 -1.06 3.97 -1.34
C SER A 18 -0.29 4.93 -0.43
N TYR A 19 0.60 4.42 0.42
CA TYR A 19 1.47 5.27 1.23
C TYR A 19 2.36 6.17 0.38
N PHE A 20 2.94 5.63 -0.68
CA PHE A 20 3.78 6.42 -1.58
C PHE A 20 2.98 7.50 -2.29
N LYS A 21 1.79 7.18 -2.79
CA LYS A 21 0.90 8.15 -3.41
C LYS A 21 0.53 9.26 -2.44
N MET A 22 0.19 8.90 -1.20
CA MET A 22 -0.16 9.88 -0.18
C MET A 22 1.03 10.76 0.20
N ALA A 23 2.22 10.18 0.27
CA ALA A 23 3.45 10.93 0.53
C ALA A 23 3.72 11.96 -0.58
N LEU A 24 3.29 11.67 -1.80
CA LEU A 24 3.40 12.57 -2.95
C LEU A 24 2.23 13.54 -3.08
N GLY A 25 1.28 13.51 -2.16
CA GLY A 25 0.19 14.47 -2.12
C GLY A 25 -1.18 13.96 -2.53
N ASP A 26 -1.31 12.68 -2.90
CA ASP A 26 -2.63 12.11 -3.19
C ASP A 26 -3.48 12.12 -1.91
N ARG A 27 -4.66 12.71 -1.99
CA ARG A 27 -5.63 12.80 -0.90
C ARG A 27 -6.98 12.20 -1.29
N SER A 28 -7.00 11.37 -2.33
CA SER A 28 -8.24 10.70 -2.72
C SER A 28 -8.72 9.78 -1.60
N ARG A 29 -10.03 9.74 -1.40
CA ARG A 29 -10.67 8.88 -0.40
C ARG A 29 -10.29 7.41 -0.62
N ARG A 30 -10.25 6.99 -1.87
CA ARG A 30 -9.93 5.63 -2.26
C ARG A 30 -8.53 5.22 -1.78
N THR A 31 -7.53 6.05 -2.03
CA THR A 31 -6.15 5.78 -1.61
C THR A 31 -6.05 5.75 -0.08
N PHE A 32 -6.68 6.71 0.59
CA PHE A 32 -6.65 6.79 2.05
C PHE A 32 -7.29 5.56 2.70
N LEU A 33 -8.43 5.10 2.18
CA LEU A 33 -9.12 3.93 2.72
C LEU A 33 -8.24 2.67 2.73
N ASN A 34 -7.33 2.54 1.78
CA ASN A 34 -6.44 1.39 1.72
C ASN A 34 -5.51 1.28 2.93
N VAL A 35 -5.16 2.40 3.55
CA VAL A 35 -4.11 2.42 4.57
C VAL A 35 -4.50 3.10 5.87
N MET A 36 -5.65 3.74 5.95
CA MET A 36 -5.99 4.57 7.11
C MET A 36 -5.91 3.82 8.45
N ASN A 37 -6.18 2.51 8.45
CA ASN A 37 -6.08 1.63 9.62
C ASN A 37 -5.09 0.47 9.40
N ARG A 38 -4.09 0.67 8.58
CA ARG A 38 -3.04 -0.31 8.28
C ARG A 38 -1.65 0.31 8.34
N PRO A 39 -1.08 0.52 9.50
CA PRO A 39 -1.42 0.09 10.87
C PRO A 39 -2.66 0.73 11.45
N LYS A 40 -3.17 0.09 12.48
CA LYS A 40 -4.42 0.46 13.12
C LYS A 40 -4.36 1.84 13.77
N ARG A 41 -5.27 2.74 13.37
CA ARG A 41 -5.41 4.09 13.90
C ARG A 41 -6.79 4.36 14.47
N TYR A 42 -7.72 3.44 14.28
CA TYR A 42 -9.12 3.58 14.72
C TYR A 42 -9.85 4.75 14.06
N LEU A 43 -9.47 5.08 12.83
CA LEU A 43 -10.16 6.10 12.04
C LEU A 43 -11.46 5.53 11.47
N SER A 44 -12.53 6.31 11.60
CA SER A 44 -13.84 5.96 11.03
C SER A 44 -13.96 6.46 9.59
N ARG A 45 -14.64 5.70 8.74
CA ARG A 45 -14.93 6.14 7.38
C ARG A 45 -15.75 7.42 7.36
N GLU A 46 -16.56 7.65 8.38
CA GLU A 46 -17.41 8.83 8.52
C GLU A 46 -16.61 10.13 8.67
N SER A 47 -15.34 10.03 9.11
CA SER A 47 -14.46 11.17 9.25
C SER A 47 -13.90 11.67 7.92
N LEU A 48 -14.11 10.90 6.83
CA LEU A 48 -13.53 11.20 5.53
C LEU A 48 -14.51 11.97 4.65
N GLY A 49 -13.98 12.93 3.87
CA GLY A 49 -14.74 13.57 2.82
C GLY A 49 -15.12 12.58 1.71
N SER A 50 -16.10 12.94 0.91
CA SER A 50 -16.67 12.04 -0.11
C SER A 50 -15.70 11.71 -1.25
N GLU A 51 -14.83 12.64 -1.63
CA GLU A 51 -13.87 12.44 -2.73
C GLU A 51 -12.43 12.61 -2.26
N GLU A 52 -12.17 13.64 -1.49
CA GLU A 52 -10.86 13.95 -0.96
C GLU A 52 -10.85 13.92 0.57
N VAL A 53 -9.70 13.55 1.12
CA VAL A 53 -9.47 13.53 2.56
C VAL A 53 -8.66 14.76 2.92
N SER A 54 -9.14 15.51 3.92
CA SER A 54 -8.44 16.67 4.46
C SER A 54 -8.01 16.37 5.89
N PHE A 55 -6.72 16.58 6.19
CA PHE A 55 -6.23 16.44 7.57
C PHE A 55 -6.87 17.46 8.50
N GLU A 56 -7.19 18.64 7.99
CA GLU A 56 -7.92 19.65 8.77
C GLU A 56 -9.32 19.13 9.15
N GLU A 57 -10.04 18.55 8.21
CA GLU A 57 -11.35 17.96 8.48
C GLU A 57 -11.27 16.78 9.43
N LEU A 58 -10.24 15.95 9.31
CA LEU A 58 -9.99 14.86 10.26
C LEU A 58 -9.78 15.39 11.67
N ARG A 59 -8.95 16.41 11.83
CA ARG A 59 -8.72 17.06 13.13
C ARG A 59 -9.99 17.64 13.70
N ASN A 60 -10.80 18.28 12.88
CA ASN A 60 -12.08 18.83 13.31
C ASN A 60 -13.04 17.73 13.76
N PHE A 61 -13.10 16.63 13.01
CA PHE A 61 -13.97 15.51 13.37
C PHE A 61 -13.61 14.91 14.73
N TYR A 62 -12.32 14.83 15.04
CA TYR A 62 -11.82 14.23 16.27
C TYR A 62 -11.36 15.27 17.31
N CYS A 63 -11.84 16.50 17.23
CA CYS A 63 -11.32 17.61 18.00
C CYS A 63 -11.41 17.43 19.53
N ASP A 64 -12.31 16.57 20.00
CA ASP A 64 -12.49 16.28 21.42
C ASP A 64 -11.70 15.04 21.90
N LYS A 65 -10.93 14.41 21.02
CA LYS A 65 -10.19 13.18 21.32
C LYS A 65 -8.70 13.35 21.06
N SER A 66 -7.96 13.75 22.09
CA SER A 66 -6.54 14.04 21.97
C SER A 66 -5.72 12.89 21.40
N TRP A 67 -6.06 11.64 21.78
CA TRP A 67 -5.35 10.45 21.29
C TRP A 67 -5.54 10.24 19.79
N MET A 68 -6.70 10.64 19.24
CA MET A 68 -6.94 10.58 17.80
C MET A 68 -6.19 11.69 17.07
N LEU A 69 -6.16 12.88 17.64
CA LEU A 69 -5.39 14.00 17.07
C LEU A 69 -3.90 13.65 16.98
N ASP A 70 -3.36 12.97 18.00
CA ASP A 70 -1.96 12.54 17.99
C ASP A 70 -1.69 11.57 16.86
N ARG A 71 -2.60 10.63 16.61
CA ARG A 71 -2.45 9.67 15.50
C ARG A 71 -2.54 10.33 14.13
N ILE A 72 -3.44 11.30 13.99
CA ILE A 72 -3.60 12.06 12.73
C ILE A 72 -2.36 12.88 12.48
N ASP A 73 -1.86 13.57 13.48
CA ASP A 73 -0.64 14.39 13.38
C ASP A 73 0.57 13.51 13.07
N GLN A 74 0.66 12.33 13.68
CA GLN A 74 1.75 11.40 13.42
C GLN A 74 1.71 10.90 11.96
N LEU A 75 0.54 10.59 11.44
CA LEU A 75 0.41 10.18 10.04
C LEU A 75 0.84 11.30 9.10
N ASP A 76 0.45 12.53 9.38
CA ASP A 76 0.84 13.69 8.57
C ASP A 76 2.38 13.86 8.56
N VAL A 77 3.01 13.73 9.71
CA VAL A 77 4.48 13.79 9.83
C VAL A 77 5.12 12.62 9.08
N ASP A 78 4.60 11.41 9.26
CA ASP A 78 5.13 10.21 8.60
C ASP A 78 5.10 10.34 7.08
N LEU A 79 4.02 10.88 6.53
CA LEU A 79 3.91 11.09 5.07
C LEU A 79 4.96 12.07 4.57
N ARG A 80 5.26 13.12 5.32
CA ARG A 80 6.32 14.07 4.95
C ARG A 80 7.69 13.43 5.00
N ILE A 81 7.92 12.56 5.96
CA ILE A 81 9.17 11.81 6.07
C ILE A 81 9.33 10.86 4.88
N LEU A 82 8.29 10.10 4.55
CA LEU A 82 8.30 9.19 3.41
C LEU A 82 8.62 9.93 2.11
N ASN A 83 8.08 11.13 1.93
CA ASN A 83 8.29 11.92 0.71
C ASN A 83 9.76 12.16 0.40
N ARG A 84 10.62 12.20 1.42
CA ARG A 84 12.05 12.51 1.29
C ARG A 84 12.92 11.26 1.15
N MET A 85 12.32 10.08 1.20
CA MET A 85 13.06 8.83 1.20
C MET A 85 13.09 8.16 -0.17
N THR A 86 14.10 7.31 -0.37
CA THR A 86 14.08 6.36 -1.48
C THR A 86 12.99 5.32 -1.23
N PRO A 87 12.51 4.60 -2.26
CA PRO A 87 11.52 3.55 -2.04
C PRO A 87 11.95 2.52 -1.00
N TYR A 88 13.19 2.06 -1.05
CA TYR A 88 13.68 1.10 -0.06
C TYR A 88 13.67 1.70 1.35
N GLY A 89 14.19 2.92 1.50
CA GLY A 89 14.19 3.62 2.79
C GLY A 89 12.78 3.86 3.32
N ALA A 90 11.85 4.23 2.44
CA ALA A 90 10.46 4.45 2.80
C ALA A 90 9.81 3.16 3.31
N ILE A 91 10.08 2.02 2.65
CA ILE A 91 9.58 0.72 3.11
C ILE A 91 10.15 0.36 4.48
N GLN A 92 11.45 0.62 4.71
CA GLN A 92 12.06 0.38 6.02
C GLN A 92 11.41 1.24 7.11
N TYR A 93 11.16 2.50 6.81
CA TYR A 93 10.47 3.42 7.71
C TYR A 93 9.04 2.93 8.01
N LEU A 94 8.33 2.54 6.99
CA LEU A 94 6.96 2.01 7.12
C LEU A 94 6.95 0.75 8.00
N LYS A 95 7.88 -0.17 7.78
CA LYS A 95 7.99 -1.42 8.53
C LYS A 95 8.22 -1.19 10.02
N LYS A 96 9.19 -0.34 10.36
CA LYS A 96 9.71 -0.20 11.72
C LYS A 96 9.10 0.98 12.45
N SER A 97 9.16 2.17 11.85
CA SER A 97 8.72 3.40 12.52
C SER A 97 7.21 3.58 12.51
N MET A 98 6.56 3.16 11.43
CA MET A 98 5.10 3.25 11.33
C MET A 98 4.39 1.98 11.82
N GLY A 99 5.11 0.91 12.11
CA GLY A 99 4.53 -0.30 12.70
C GLY A 99 3.90 -1.27 11.72
N TYR A 100 4.25 -1.23 10.45
CA TYR A 100 3.62 -2.08 9.43
C TYR A 100 3.90 -3.57 9.64
N VAL A 101 5.09 -3.93 10.14
CA VAL A 101 5.41 -5.33 10.45
C VAL A 101 4.48 -5.87 11.54
N ASP A 102 4.25 -5.09 12.58
CA ASP A 102 3.34 -5.49 13.65
C ASP A 102 1.90 -5.62 13.14
N PHE A 103 1.51 -4.74 12.23
CA PHE A 103 0.23 -4.85 11.54
C PHE A 103 0.11 -6.18 10.79
N LEU A 104 1.14 -6.59 10.06
CA LEU A 104 1.12 -7.85 9.31
C LEU A 104 1.01 -9.07 10.24
N LYS A 105 1.69 -9.04 11.38
CA LYS A 105 1.59 -10.11 12.37
C LYS A 105 0.17 -10.25 12.90
N GLU A 106 -0.46 -9.15 13.28
CA GLU A 106 -1.86 -9.13 13.73
C GLU A 106 -2.80 -9.58 12.62
N TYR A 107 -2.59 -9.10 11.42
CA TYR A 107 -3.40 -9.49 10.25
C TYR A 107 -3.35 -11.01 10.04
N ALA A 108 -2.16 -11.58 10.07
CA ALA A 108 -1.97 -13.02 9.90
C ALA A 108 -2.71 -13.82 10.98
N GLU A 109 -2.59 -13.39 12.23
CA GLU A 109 -3.26 -14.04 13.36
C GLU A 109 -4.77 -13.98 13.22
N GLN A 110 -5.32 -12.80 12.93
CA GLN A 110 -6.77 -12.59 12.83
C GLN A 110 -7.39 -13.32 11.63
N ASN A 111 -6.62 -13.49 10.56
CA ASN A 111 -7.11 -14.10 9.32
C ASN A 111 -6.63 -15.54 9.14
N LYS A 112 -6.02 -16.13 10.17
CA LYS A 112 -5.49 -17.50 10.15
C LYS A 112 -4.55 -17.71 8.97
N ARG A 113 -3.66 -16.76 8.75
CA ARG A 113 -2.65 -16.79 7.72
C ARG A 113 -1.28 -17.01 8.34
N ASN A 114 -0.35 -17.51 7.53
CA ASN A 114 1.04 -17.64 7.95
C ASN A 114 1.73 -16.28 7.78
N ALA A 115 2.22 -15.71 8.90
CA ALA A 115 2.90 -14.43 8.88
C ALA A 115 4.15 -14.45 7.99
N GLU A 116 4.85 -15.58 7.94
CA GLU A 116 6.07 -15.70 7.14
C GLU A 116 5.81 -15.58 5.64
N ASP A 117 4.66 -16.05 5.17
CA ASP A 117 4.26 -15.87 3.77
C ASP A 117 4.07 -14.38 3.44
N LEU A 118 3.51 -13.62 4.36
CA LEU A 118 3.34 -12.18 4.18
C LEU A 118 4.68 -11.46 4.22
N PHE A 119 5.58 -11.87 5.11
CA PHE A 119 6.93 -11.30 5.20
C PHE A 119 7.73 -11.59 3.93
N GLU A 120 7.55 -12.75 3.32
CA GLU A 120 8.21 -13.09 2.06
C GLU A 120 7.78 -12.14 0.93
N ILE A 121 6.48 -11.87 0.84
CA ILE A 121 5.95 -10.91 -0.15
C ILE A 121 6.55 -9.52 0.10
N LEU A 122 6.55 -9.08 1.35
CA LEU A 122 7.12 -7.78 1.71
C LEU A 122 8.62 -7.73 1.37
N TYR A 123 9.35 -8.80 1.67
CA TYR A 123 10.78 -8.89 1.39
C TYR A 123 11.07 -8.76 -0.12
N GLN A 124 10.29 -9.43 -0.96
CA GLN A 124 10.46 -9.34 -2.40
C GLN A 124 10.23 -7.91 -2.91
N ILE A 125 9.18 -7.26 -2.42
CA ILE A 125 8.89 -5.87 -2.80
C ILE A 125 10.01 -4.94 -2.35
N GLU A 126 10.47 -5.05 -1.10
CA GLU A 126 11.52 -4.16 -0.59
C GLU A 126 12.87 -4.39 -1.27
N SER A 127 13.21 -5.64 -1.58
CA SER A 127 14.45 -5.95 -2.28
C SER A 127 14.49 -5.32 -3.66
N GLN A 128 13.39 -5.41 -4.38
CA GLN A 128 13.25 -4.84 -5.70
C GLN A 128 13.24 -3.29 -5.66
N ALA A 129 12.73 -2.73 -4.58
CA ALA A 129 12.67 -1.28 -4.40
C ALA A 129 14.06 -0.62 -4.35
N LYS A 130 15.11 -1.38 -4.05
CA LYS A 130 16.49 -0.87 -4.03
C LYS A 130 16.95 -0.31 -5.37
N GLU A 131 16.30 -0.67 -6.46
CA GLU A 131 16.65 -0.24 -7.81
C GLU A 131 16.19 1.18 -8.13
N PHE A 132 15.33 1.77 -7.30
CA PHE A 132 14.73 3.08 -7.59
C PHE A 132 15.18 4.14 -6.60
N LYS A 133 15.28 5.37 -7.09
CA LYS A 133 15.70 6.51 -6.28
C LYS A 133 14.53 7.31 -5.71
N THR A 134 13.41 7.36 -6.44
CA THR A 134 12.25 8.15 -6.03
C THR A 134 10.99 7.30 -5.95
N LEU A 135 10.04 7.77 -5.16
CA LEU A 135 8.74 7.11 -5.03
C LEU A 135 8.00 7.08 -6.37
N GLU A 136 8.12 8.15 -7.15
CA GLU A 136 7.51 8.23 -8.48
C GLU A 136 8.03 7.15 -9.41
N GLU A 137 9.35 6.93 -9.43
CA GLU A 137 9.96 5.88 -10.26
C GLU A 137 9.42 4.50 -9.90
N TRP A 138 9.28 4.23 -8.60
CA TRP A 138 8.74 2.95 -8.14
C TRP A 138 7.27 2.78 -8.55
N LEU A 139 6.47 3.83 -8.39
CA LEU A 139 5.06 3.79 -8.79
C LEU A 139 4.90 3.58 -10.30
N ASP A 140 5.74 4.24 -11.11
CA ASP A 140 5.74 4.06 -12.57
C ASP A 140 6.12 2.63 -12.94
N TYR A 141 7.14 2.07 -12.30
CA TYR A 141 7.55 0.69 -12.52
C TYR A 141 6.41 -0.29 -12.19
N ARG A 142 5.74 -0.08 -11.07
CA ARG A 142 4.59 -0.91 -10.66
C ARG A 142 3.51 -0.91 -11.74
N GLU A 143 3.22 0.24 -12.30
CA GLU A 143 2.23 0.40 -13.37
C GLU A 143 2.66 -0.34 -14.64
N GLU A 144 3.90 -0.15 -15.07
CA GLU A 144 4.46 -0.81 -16.24
C GLU A 144 4.49 -2.33 -16.06
N TYR A 145 4.85 -2.80 -14.88
CA TYR A 145 4.86 -4.22 -14.55
C TYR A 145 3.45 -4.81 -14.67
N THR A 146 2.45 -4.10 -14.17
CA THR A 146 1.05 -4.53 -14.25
C THR A 146 0.59 -4.65 -15.69
N ILE A 147 0.93 -3.67 -16.53
CA ILE A 147 0.58 -3.69 -17.96
C ILE A 147 1.27 -4.87 -18.65
N SER A 148 2.55 -5.10 -18.37
CA SER A 148 3.31 -6.21 -18.94
C SER A 148 2.70 -7.57 -18.58
N LEU A 149 2.26 -7.75 -17.34
CA LEU A 149 1.61 -8.98 -16.91
C LEU A 149 0.27 -9.19 -17.60
N LYS A 150 -0.50 -8.12 -17.81
CA LYS A 150 -1.77 -8.22 -18.54
C LYS A 150 -1.55 -8.68 -19.97
N ILE A 151 -0.54 -8.15 -20.65
CA ILE A 151 -0.18 -8.56 -22.01
C ILE A 151 0.21 -10.03 -22.04
N LEU A 152 1.05 -10.44 -21.10
CA LEU A 152 1.49 -11.83 -21.00
C LEU A 152 0.31 -12.76 -20.72
N GLN A 153 -0.60 -12.38 -19.81
CA GLN A 153 -1.79 -13.16 -19.50
C GLN A 153 -2.66 -13.34 -20.75
N GLN A 154 -2.85 -12.29 -21.53
CA GLN A 154 -3.62 -12.37 -22.78
C GLN A 154 -2.99 -13.31 -23.78
N LYS A 155 -1.67 -13.31 -23.91
CA LYS A 155 -0.95 -14.24 -24.79
C LYS A 155 -1.11 -15.67 -24.33
N MET A 156 -1.02 -15.93 -23.03
CA MET A 156 -1.22 -17.26 -22.47
C MET A 156 -2.65 -17.74 -22.71
N ASP A 157 -3.63 -16.89 -22.53
CA ASP A 157 -5.04 -17.23 -22.74
C ASP A 157 -5.32 -17.58 -24.21
N ARG A 158 -4.72 -16.82 -25.15
CA ARG A 158 -4.84 -17.12 -26.58
C ARG A 158 -4.21 -18.46 -26.94
N THR A 159 -3.02 -18.72 -26.39
CA THR A 159 -2.32 -19.99 -26.64
C THR A 159 -3.13 -21.16 -26.08
N ALA A 160 -3.67 -21.04 -24.88
CA ALA A 160 -4.53 -22.06 -24.28
C ALA A 160 -5.79 -22.31 -25.13
N GLY A 161 -6.42 -21.21 -25.61
CA GLY A 161 -7.59 -21.31 -26.48
C GLY A 161 -7.28 -22.01 -27.80
N SER A 162 -6.14 -21.71 -28.41
CA SER A 162 -5.70 -22.37 -29.64
C SER A 162 -5.39 -23.85 -29.42
N GLY A 163 -4.77 -24.20 -28.29
CA GLY A 163 -4.45 -25.56 -27.93
C GLY A 163 -5.69 -26.45 -27.72
N ILE A 164 -6.76 -25.88 -27.22
CA ILE A 164 -8.01 -26.61 -26.98
C ILE A 164 -8.72 -26.99 -28.28
N GLN A 165 -8.48 -26.28 -29.35
CA GLN A 165 -9.12 -26.54 -30.66
C GLN A 165 -8.47 -27.66 -31.43
N LEU A 166 -7.41 -28.22 -30.94
CA LEU A 166 -6.80 -29.39 -31.54
C LEU A 166 -7.57 -30.65 -31.16
#